data_23eafdfc3b9cb6ff8887779b8990770f
#
_entry.id   23eafdfc3b9cb6ff8887779b8990770f
#
_cell.length_a   1.000
_cell.length_b   1.000
_cell.length_c   1.000
_cell.angle_alpha   90.00
_cell.angle_beta   90.00
_cell.angle_gamma   90.00
#
_symmetry.space_group_name_H-M   'P 1'
#
loop_
_entity.id
_entity.type
_entity.pdbx_description
1 polymer ?
#
loop_
_entity_poly.entity_id
_entity_poly.type
_entity_poly.pdbx_seq_one_letter_code
_entity_poly.pdbx_strand_id
1 'polypeptide(L)'
;MKTILKIIGVIILLIVAYAVIAMLAFSKDYHFEKSIVINAPKEKVWQHVGSTKAFNEWNPFAKADPNIQIIYSGTPGAVGDAYHWKGNDQVGEGEQTVTAVIPNEKLSSDLHFIKPWDGVAKGNFILTPEGNGTKVTWTMDNELTTMMKVMKPMMDSQMGKMFGEGLDELKKISEK
;
A
#
# COMPACT_ATOMS: atom_id res chain seq x y z
N MET A 1 23.02 2.91 39.74
CA MET A 1 23.28 1.70 38.93
C MET A 1 22.18 0.64 39.09
N LYS A 2 21.92 0.09 40.29
CA LYS A 2 20.95 -0.99 40.51
C LYS A 2 19.51 -0.63 40.08
N THR A 3 19.05 0.61 40.24
CA THR A 3 17.72 1.08 39.84
C THR A 3 17.59 1.16 38.32
N ILE A 4 18.60 1.65 37.60
CA ILE A 4 18.64 1.73 36.13
C ILE A 4 18.56 0.32 35.53
N LEU A 5 19.34 -0.63 36.08
CA LEU A 5 19.29 -2.04 35.63
C LEU A 5 17.91 -2.68 35.83
N LYS A 6 17.22 -2.36 36.94
CA LYS A 6 15.86 -2.84 37.16
C LYS A 6 14.85 -2.26 36.13
N ILE A 7 14.98 -0.94 35.84
CA ILE A 7 14.14 -0.29 34.81
C ILE A 7 14.35 -0.93 33.43
N ILE A 8 15.62 -1.11 33.04
CA ILE A 8 15.96 -1.78 31.76
C ILE A 8 15.40 -3.20 31.73
N GLY A 9 15.53 -3.97 32.81
CA GLY A 9 14.97 -5.32 32.89
C GLY A 9 13.44 -5.36 32.73
N VAL A 10 12.72 -4.40 33.32
CA VAL A 10 11.26 -4.28 33.16
C VAL A 10 10.91 -3.92 31.70
N ILE A 11 11.64 -2.99 31.08
CA ILE A 11 11.39 -2.61 29.67
C ILE A 11 11.58 -3.83 28.74
N ILE A 12 12.68 -4.56 28.93
CA ILE A 12 12.94 -5.77 28.13
C ILE A 12 11.82 -6.80 28.33
N LEU A 13 11.38 -7.02 29.57
CA LEU A 13 10.29 -7.94 29.86
C LEU A 13 8.98 -7.53 29.14
N LEU A 14 8.66 -6.24 29.14
CA LEU A 14 7.48 -5.71 28.46
C LEU A 14 7.57 -5.88 26.94
N ILE A 15 8.74 -5.66 26.34
CA ILE A 15 8.98 -5.86 24.90
C ILE A 15 8.80 -7.34 24.55
N VAL A 16 9.38 -8.25 25.34
CA VAL A 16 9.24 -9.69 25.11
C VAL A 16 7.78 -10.14 25.27
N ALA A 17 7.09 -9.67 26.31
CA ALA A 17 5.68 -9.97 26.52
C ALA A 17 4.81 -9.48 25.33
N TYR A 18 5.04 -8.24 24.89
CA TYR A 18 4.37 -7.71 23.68
C TYR A 18 4.64 -8.57 22.45
N ALA A 19 5.91 -8.94 22.18
CA ALA A 19 6.25 -9.75 21.02
C ALA A 19 5.54 -11.11 21.05
N VAL A 20 5.51 -11.78 22.19
CA VAL A 20 4.80 -13.06 22.36
C VAL A 20 3.30 -12.88 22.11
N ILE A 21 2.68 -11.86 22.70
CA ILE A 21 1.27 -11.56 22.48
C ILE A 21 0.98 -11.28 21.01
N ALA A 22 1.80 -10.46 20.34
CA ALA A 22 1.64 -10.12 18.93
C ALA A 22 1.74 -11.37 18.03
N MET A 23 2.68 -12.25 18.28
CA MET A 23 2.84 -13.51 17.54
C MET A 23 1.63 -14.43 17.67
N LEU A 24 1.02 -14.49 18.85
CA LEU A 24 -0.08 -15.41 19.14
C LEU A 24 -1.46 -14.82 18.80
N ALA A 25 -1.66 -13.51 19.03
CA ALA A 25 -2.97 -12.88 18.93
C ALA A 25 -3.23 -12.23 17.55
N PHE A 26 -2.21 -11.74 16.82
CA PHE A 26 -2.43 -11.13 15.53
C PHE A 26 -2.59 -12.18 14.44
N SER A 27 -3.62 -12.01 13.59
CA SER A 27 -3.81 -12.85 12.41
C SER A 27 -2.60 -12.78 11.49
N LYS A 28 -2.37 -13.85 10.73
CA LYS A 28 -1.45 -13.83 9.61
C LYS A 28 -2.04 -13.05 8.42
N ASP A 29 -3.36 -13.08 8.26
CA ASP A 29 -4.04 -12.37 7.19
C ASP A 29 -4.06 -10.88 7.53
N TYR A 30 -3.44 -10.09 6.68
CA TYR A 30 -3.35 -8.64 6.81
C TYR A 30 -4.17 -7.98 5.73
N HIS A 31 -5.11 -7.17 6.16
CA HIS A 31 -5.89 -6.29 5.30
C HIS A 31 -5.67 -4.85 5.75
N PHE A 32 -5.35 -3.99 4.80
CA PHE A 32 -5.28 -2.56 5.01
C PHE A 32 -6.11 -1.84 3.95
N GLU A 33 -6.93 -0.88 4.37
CA GLU A 33 -7.69 -0.05 3.45
C GLU A 33 -7.73 1.41 3.89
N LYS A 34 -7.84 2.30 2.92
CA LYS A 34 -8.14 3.71 3.13
C LYS A 34 -9.00 4.23 2.00
N SER A 35 -9.91 5.15 2.33
CA SER A 35 -10.84 5.73 1.36
C SER A 35 -10.80 7.25 1.39
N ILE A 36 -11.15 7.86 0.26
CA ILE A 36 -11.38 9.31 0.13
C ILE A 36 -12.57 9.57 -0.78
N VAL A 37 -13.29 10.66 -0.55
CA VAL A 37 -14.33 11.15 -1.46
C VAL A 37 -13.74 12.26 -2.33
N ILE A 38 -13.88 12.10 -3.64
CA ILE A 38 -13.38 13.00 -4.69
C ILE A 38 -14.59 13.63 -5.38
N ASN A 39 -14.63 14.96 -5.51
CA ASN A 39 -15.72 15.70 -6.16
C ASN A 39 -15.55 15.68 -7.70
N ALA A 40 -15.49 14.48 -8.25
CA ALA A 40 -15.38 14.25 -9.68
C ALA A 40 -16.12 12.96 -10.08
N PRO A 41 -16.65 12.85 -11.32
CA PRO A 41 -17.29 11.64 -11.80
C PRO A 41 -16.28 10.48 -11.92
N LYS A 42 -16.78 9.24 -11.82
CA LYS A 42 -15.95 8.01 -11.84
C LYS A 42 -15.02 7.94 -13.07
N GLU A 43 -15.50 8.35 -14.20
CA GLU A 43 -14.76 8.32 -15.47
C GLU A 43 -13.52 9.23 -15.41
N LYS A 44 -13.63 10.37 -14.74
CA LYS A 44 -12.51 11.29 -14.58
C LYS A 44 -11.48 10.74 -13.58
N VAL A 45 -11.94 10.20 -12.45
CA VAL A 45 -11.06 9.56 -11.46
C VAL A 45 -10.37 8.33 -12.06
N TRP A 46 -11.10 7.55 -12.88
CA TRP A 46 -10.58 6.36 -13.54
C TRP A 46 -9.37 6.64 -14.45
N GLN A 47 -9.31 7.80 -15.07
CA GLN A 47 -8.15 8.20 -15.88
C GLN A 47 -6.84 8.18 -15.09
N HIS A 48 -6.91 8.33 -13.76
CA HIS A 48 -5.74 8.36 -12.87
C HIS A 48 -5.49 7.04 -12.14
N VAL A 49 -6.44 6.09 -12.12
CA VAL A 49 -6.28 4.80 -11.44
C VAL A 49 -6.36 3.60 -12.37
N GLY A 50 -6.89 3.79 -13.58
CA GLY A 50 -7.23 2.71 -14.50
C GLY A 50 -6.05 2.05 -15.21
N SER A 51 -4.81 2.44 -14.94
CA SER A 51 -3.60 1.79 -15.46
C SER A 51 -2.42 1.94 -14.50
N THR A 52 -1.43 1.07 -14.62
CA THR A 52 -0.19 1.14 -13.82
C THR A 52 0.57 2.43 -14.07
N LYS A 53 0.57 2.94 -15.29
CA LYS A 53 1.23 4.20 -15.65
C LYS A 53 0.52 5.39 -15.00
N ALA A 54 -0.81 5.46 -15.07
CA ALA A 54 -1.59 6.52 -14.45
C ALA A 54 -1.45 6.51 -12.91
N PHE A 55 -1.46 5.32 -12.30
CA PHE A 55 -1.19 5.15 -10.88
C PHE A 55 0.16 5.74 -10.46
N ASN A 56 1.22 5.48 -11.22
CA ASN A 56 2.57 5.93 -10.87
C ASN A 56 2.77 7.47 -10.99
N GLU A 57 1.84 8.21 -11.58
CA GLU A 57 1.87 9.69 -11.59
C GLU A 57 1.66 10.29 -10.19
N TRP A 58 0.92 9.58 -9.33
CA TRP A 58 0.60 10.01 -7.98
C TRP A 58 1.02 9.03 -6.88
N ASN A 59 1.54 7.86 -7.22
CA ASN A 59 1.98 6.81 -6.30
C ASN A 59 2.99 7.35 -5.27
N PRO A 60 2.65 7.38 -3.98
CA PRO A 60 3.52 7.94 -2.94
C PRO A 60 4.79 7.11 -2.72
N PHE A 61 4.71 5.79 -2.97
CA PHE A 61 5.86 4.91 -2.86
C PHE A 61 6.91 5.20 -3.95
N ALA A 62 6.47 5.45 -5.18
CA ALA A 62 7.37 5.84 -6.26
C ALA A 62 8.01 7.22 -6.01
N LYS A 63 7.24 8.16 -5.43
CA LYS A 63 7.75 9.51 -5.10
C LYS A 63 8.76 9.51 -3.95
N ALA A 64 8.84 8.44 -3.15
CA ALA A 64 9.80 8.34 -2.05
C ALA A 64 11.27 8.17 -2.51
N ASP A 65 11.49 7.82 -3.79
CA ASP A 65 12.82 7.78 -4.41
C ASP A 65 12.85 8.57 -5.72
N PRO A 66 13.49 9.74 -5.78
CA PRO A 66 13.60 10.53 -7.01
C PRO A 66 14.37 9.82 -8.15
N ASN A 67 15.13 8.79 -7.84
CA ASN A 67 15.94 8.03 -8.80
C ASN A 67 15.34 6.64 -9.09
N ILE A 68 14.10 6.39 -8.68
CA ILE A 68 13.43 5.11 -8.93
C ILE A 68 13.41 4.79 -10.43
N GLN A 69 13.79 3.58 -10.77
CA GLN A 69 13.66 3.05 -12.12
C GLN A 69 12.34 2.31 -12.26
N ILE A 70 11.52 2.69 -13.23
CA ILE A 70 10.23 2.05 -13.51
C ILE A 70 10.23 1.58 -14.97
N ILE A 71 9.98 0.30 -15.18
CA ILE A 71 9.85 -0.32 -16.50
C ILE A 71 8.42 -0.83 -16.65
N TYR A 72 7.70 -0.32 -17.63
CA TYR A 72 6.33 -0.73 -17.94
C TYR A 72 6.29 -1.84 -18.97
N SER A 73 5.30 -2.72 -18.85
CA SER A 73 5.01 -3.79 -19.81
C SER A 73 3.51 -4.05 -19.90
N GLY A 74 3.08 -4.77 -20.93
CA GLY A 74 1.67 -5.03 -21.19
C GLY A 74 0.94 -3.85 -21.84
N THR A 75 -0.38 -3.97 -21.97
CA THR A 75 -1.24 -2.93 -22.54
C THR A 75 -1.82 -2.10 -21.40
N PRO A 76 -1.59 -0.77 -21.36
CA PRO A 76 -2.09 0.08 -20.28
C PRO A 76 -3.60 -0.07 -20.07
N GLY A 77 -4.02 -0.31 -18.82
CA GLY A 77 -5.41 -0.45 -18.43
C GLY A 77 -6.07 -1.79 -18.77
N ALA A 78 -5.33 -2.77 -19.27
CA ALA A 78 -5.79 -4.12 -19.51
C ALA A 78 -5.24 -5.11 -18.46
N VAL A 79 -5.81 -6.31 -18.39
CA VAL A 79 -5.19 -7.43 -17.65
C VAL A 79 -3.81 -7.71 -18.25
N GLY A 80 -2.79 -7.81 -17.38
CA GLY A 80 -1.40 -7.92 -17.78
C GLY A 80 -0.67 -6.59 -17.94
N ASP A 81 -1.34 -5.43 -17.75
CA ASP A 81 -0.67 -4.14 -17.56
C ASP A 81 0.21 -4.21 -16.30
N ALA A 82 1.50 -4.00 -16.44
CA ALA A 82 2.45 -4.23 -15.37
C ALA A 82 3.56 -3.18 -15.34
N TYR A 83 4.18 -3.05 -14.18
CA TYR A 83 5.43 -2.34 -14.04
C TYR A 83 6.36 -3.05 -13.05
N HIS A 84 7.64 -2.99 -13.34
CA HIS A 84 8.73 -3.37 -12.43
C HIS A 84 9.37 -2.09 -11.90
N TRP A 85 9.61 -2.04 -10.59
CA TRP A 85 10.33 -0.92 -9.97
C TRP A 85 11.61 -1.39 -9.30
N LYS A 86 12.61 -0.49 -9.33
CA LYS A 86 13.86 -0.65 -8.59
C LYS A 86 14.26 0.70 -8.03
N GLY A 87 14.21 0.81 -6.72
CA GLY A 87 14.52 2.03 -5.98
C GLY A 87 15.64 1.82 -4.97
N ASN A 88 15.77 2.80 -4.06
CA ASN A 88 16.70 2.76 -2.93
C ASN A 88 16.24 1.74 -1.85
N ASP A 89 16.98 1.64 -0.74
CA ASP A 89 16.69 0.69 0.36
C ASP A 89 15.32 0.92 1.03
N GLN A 90 14.72 2.10 0.89
CA GLN A 90 13.39 2.40 1.44
C GLN A 90 12.25 1.94 0.50
N VAL A 91 12.48 2.02 -0.80
CA VAL A 91 11.48 1.67 -1.83
C VAL A 91 11.63 0.22 -2.27
N GLY A 92 12.85 -0.30 -2.26
CA GLY A 92 13.13 -1.68 -2.63
C GLY A 92 12.98 -1.98 -4.12
N GLU A 93 12.71 -3.23 -4.43
CA GLU A 93 12.53 -3.75 -5.80
C GLU A 93 11.31 -4.67 -5.82
N GLY A 94 10.52 -4.60 -6.90
CA GLY A 94 9.37 -5.47 -7.09
C GLY A 94 8.63 -5.23 -8.40
N GLU A 95 7.50 -5.89 -8.54
CA GLU A 95 6.61 -5.77 -9.69
C GLU A 95 5.15 -5.72 -9.27
N GLN A 96 4.34 -5.07 -10.08
CA GLN A 96 2.89 -5.08 -9.93
C GLN A 96 2.27 -5.38 -11.29
N THR A 97 1.31 -6.31 -11.30
CA THR A 97 0.60 -6.73 -12.51
C THR A 97 -0.90 -6.64 -12.29
N VAL A 98 -1.61 -6.00 -13.20
CA VAL A 98 -3.07 -5.94 -13.20
C VAL A 98 -3.66 -7.32 -13.52
N THR A 99 -4.52 -7.82 -12.64
CA THR A 99 -5.14 -9.15 -12.73
C THR A 99 -6.63 -9.10 -13.08
N ALA A 100 -7.31 -7.99 -12.79
CA ALA A 100 -8.69 -7.78 -13.18
C ALA A 100 -9.01 -6.29 -13.36
N VAL A 101 -9.90 -6.00 -14.33
CA VAL A 101 -10.37 -4.64 -14.61
C VAL A 101 -11.87 -4.66 -14.82
N ILE A 102 -12.59 -3.84 -14.05
CA ILE A 102 -13.97 -3.45 -14.31
C ILE A 102 -13.93 -1.93 -14.54
N PRO A 103 -14.04 -1.46 -15.80
CA PRO A 103 -13.84 -0.05 -16.13
C PRO A 103 -14.73 0.88 -15.29
N ASN A 104 -14.11 1.96 -14.76
CA ASN A 104 -14.73 2.95 -13.86
C ASN A 104 -15.22 2.41 -12.51
N GLU A 105 -14.91 1.15 -12.16
CA GLU A 105 -15.38 0.54 -10.92
C GLU A 105 -14.28 -0.12 -10.10
N LYS A 106 -13.43 -0.96 -10.73
CA LYS A 106 -12.42 -1.71 -9.99
C LYS A 106 -11.20 -2.04 -10.85
N LEU A 107 -10.01 -1.84 -10.27
CA LEU A 107 -8.76 -2.38 -10.77
C LEU A 107 -8.14 -3.23 -9.67
N SER A 108 -7.82 -4.49 -9.99
CA SER A 108 -7.12 -5.41 -9.09
C SER A 108 -5.75 -5.74 -9.63
N SER A 109 -4.78 -5.86 -8.74
CA SER A 109 -3.39 -6.17 -9.09
C SER A 109 -2.78 -7.14 -8.09
N ASP A 110 -1.89 -7.98 -8.57
CA ASP A 110 -0.94 -8.71 -7.74
C ASP A 110 0.37 -7.92 -7.67
N LEU A 111 0.96 -7.89 -6.48
CA LEU A 111 2.26 -7.28 -6.21
C LEU A 111 3.23 -8.37 -5.76
N HIS A 112 4.45 -8.34 -6.30
CA HIS A 112 5.55 -9.18 -5.87
C HIS A 112 6.71 -8.29 -5.43
N PHE A 113 6.98 -8.25 -4.13
CA PHE A 113 8.14 -7.58 -3.56
C PHE A 113 9.33 -8.52 -3.66
N ILE A 114 10.44 -8.04 -4.23
CA ILE A 114 11.66 -8.81 -4.45
C ILE A 114 12.72 -8.43 -3.42
N LYS A 115 12.80 -7.15 -3.07
CA LYS A 115 13.73 -6.60 -2.06
C LYS A 115 13.06 -5.52 -1.23
N PRO A 116 13.45 -5.37 0.06
CA PRO A 116 14.47 -6.13 0.79
C PRO A 116 14.00 -7.52 1.23
N TRP A 117 12.70 -7.81 1.18
CA TRP A 117 12.11 -9.11 1.52
C TRP A 117 11.20 -9.59 0.41
N ASP A 118 11.32 -10.86 0.07
CA ASP A 118 10.40 -11.52 -0.86
C ASP A 118 9.01 -11.63 -0.21
N GLY A 119 7.98 -11.27 -0.98
CA GLY A 119 6.61 -11.31 -0.50
C GLY A 119 5.61 -10.97 -1.59
N VAL A 120 4.37 -11.38 -1.39
CA VAL A 120 3.27 -11.11 -2.31
C VAL A 120 2.15 -10.38 -1.60
N ALA A 121 1.46 -9.51 -2.34
CA ALA A 121 0.26 -8.83 -1.88
C ALA A 121 -0.74 -8.69 -3.03
N LYS A 122 -1.99 -8.39 -2.68
CA LYS A 122 -3.03 -7.99 -3.63
C LYS A 122 -3.42 -6.56 -3.36
N GLY A 123 -3.49 -5.75 -4.39
CA GLY A 123 -3.93 -4.37 -4.32
C GLY A 123 -5.21 -4.15 -5.11
N ASN A 124 -6.12 -3.32 -4.60
CA ASN A 124 -7.31 -2.95 -5.35
C ASN A 124 -7.56 -1.45 -5.25
N PHE A 125 -8.03 -0.87 -6.34
CA PHE A 125 -8.76 0.39 -6.36
C PHE A 125 -10.23 0.09 -6.64
N ILE A 126 -11.13 0.58 -5.77
CA ILE A 126 -12.57 0.40 -5.89
C ILE A 126 -13.20 1.78 -5.91
N LEU A 127 -13.97 2.07 -6.98
CA LEU A 127 -14.66 3.34 -7.20
C LEU A 127 -16.16 3.13 -7.06
N THR A 128 -16.77 3.83 -6.10
CA THR A 128 -18.22 3.80 -5.89
C THR A 128 -18.77 5.23 -5.94
N PRO A 129 -19.99 5.44 -6.48
CA PRO A 129 -20.65 6.74 -6.41
C PRO A 129 -20.87 7.14 -4.95
N GLU A 130 -20.58 8.40 -4.61
CA GLU A 130 -20.89 8.96 -3.30
C GLU A 130 -21.30 10.45 -3.44
N GLY A 131 -22.58 10.72 -3.19
CA GLY A 131 -23.16 12.05 -3.46
C GLY A 131 -23.01 12.45 -4.93
N ASN A 132 -22.42 13.61 -5.18
CA ASN A 132 -22.10 14.09 -6.53
C ASN A 132 -20.69 13.72 -6.99
N GLY A 133 -19.99 12.88 -6.23
CA GLY A 133 -18.61 12.52 -6.51
C GLY A 133 -18.39 11.01 -6.50
N THR A 134 -17.14 10.64 -6.29
CA THR A 134 -16.66 9.26 -6.28
C THR A 134 -15.91 8.97 -4.99
N LYS A 135 -16.32 7.94 -4.27
CA LYS A 135 -15.52 7.35 -3.20
C LYS A 135 -14.52 6.39 -3.83
N VAL A 136 -13.24 6.63 -3.58
CA VAL A 136 -12.14 5.73 -3.95
C VAL A 136 -11.67 5.01 -2.70
N THR A 137 -11.68 3.68 -2.73
CA THR A 137 -11.10 2.83 -1.69
C THR A 137 -9.88 2.13 -2.27
N TRP A 138 -8.73 2.35 -1.63
CA TRP A 138 -7.48 1.65 -1.93
C TRP A 138 -7.25 0.59 -0.88
N THR A 139 -7.08 -0.67 -1.30
CA THR A 139 -6.84 -1.80 -0.41
C THR A 139 -5.52 -2.48 -0.69
N MET A 140 -4.95 -3.11 0.32
CA MET A 140 -3.84 -4.05 0.21
C MET A 140 -4.05 -5.23 1.13
N ASP A 141 -3.91 -6.43 0.58
CA ASP A 141 -4.06 -7.71 1.26
C ASP A 141 -2.78 -8.53 1.12
N ASN A 142 -2.23 -9.04 2.23
CA ASN A 142 -1.08 -9.92 2.22
C ASN A 142 -1.03 -10.82 3.47
N GLU A 143 -0.11 -11.77 3.51
CA GLU A 143 0.16 -12.56 4.71
C GLU A 143 1.36 -12.03 5.49
N LEU A 144 1.18 -11.86 6.82
CA LEU A 144 2.26 -11.44 7.71
C LEU A 144 3.12 -12.62 8.12
N THR A 145 4.42 -12.47 8.00
CA THR A 145 5.37 -13.35 8.69
C THR A 145 5.30 -13.11 10.20
N THR A 146 5.84 -14.03 10.98
CA THR A 146 5.90 -13.89 12.46
C THR A 146 6.55 -12.58 12.90
N MET A 147 7.61 -12.15 12.24
CA MET A 147 8.28 -10.88 12.53
C MET A 147 7.39 -9.68 12.17
N MET A 148 6.70 -9.73 11.03
CA MET A 148 5.79 -8.65 10.60
C MET A 148 4.62 -8.47 11.56
N LYS A 149 4.12 -9.54 12.21
CA LYS A 149 3.09 -9.43 13.24
C LYS A 149 3.52 -8.52 14.40
N VAL A 150 4.77 -8.65 14.85
CA VAL A 150 5.32 -7.79 15.91
C VAL A 150 5.41 -6.33 15.44
N MET A 151 5.69 -6.11 14.17
CA MET A 151 5.83 -4.78 13.56
C MET A 151 4.50 -4.20 13.07
N LYS A 152 3.38 -4.93 13.18
CA LYS A 152 2.08 -4.53 12.62
C LYS A 152 1.65 -3.10 12.98
N PRO A 153 1.74 -2.61 14.23
CA PRO A 153 1.33 -1.23 14.54
C PRO A 153 2.14 -0.17 13.80
N MET A 154 3.45 -0.42 13.60
CA MET A 154 4.29 0.47 12.81
C MET A 154 3.93 0.41 11.33
N MET A 155 3.66 -0.80 10.80
CA MET A 155 3.20 -0.99 9.42
C MET A 155 1.87 -0.28 9.19
N ASP A 156 0.88 -0.45 10.07
CA ASP A 156 -0.43 0.22 9.98
C ASP A 156 -0.27 1.74 9.93
N SER A 157 0.59 2.31 10.76
CA SER A 157 0.88 3.75 10.80
C SER A 157 1.51 4.22 9.48
N GLN A 158 2.51 3.49 8.98
CA GLN A 158 3.20 3.83 7.75
C GLN A 158 2.29 3.70 6.52
N MET A 159 1.53 2.60 6.43
CA MET A 159 0.54 2.40 5.37
C MET A 159 -0.53 3.48 5.40
N GLY A 160 -1.02 3.82 6.61
CA GLY A 160 -2.01 4.88 6.80
C GLY A 160 -1.53 6.24 6.30
N LYS A 161 -0.25 6.56 6.51
CA LYS A 161 0.40 7.77 6.00
C LYS A 161 0.52 7.73 4.47
N MET A 162 1.15 6.68 3.93
CA MET A 162 1.42 6.56 2.49
C MET A 162 0.12 6.52 1.66
N PHE A 163 -0.86 5.72 2.08
CA PHE A 163 -2.16 5.67 1.39
C PHE A 163 -2.89 7.01 1.47
N GLY A 164 -2.79 7.70 2.63
CA GLY A 164 -3.36 9.03 2.79
C GLY A 164 -2.75 10.04 1.82
N GLU A 165 -1.44 10.16 1.80
CA GLU A 165 -0.72 11.08 0.90
C GLU A 165 -1.03 10.79 -0.58
N GLY A 166 -1.09 9.50 -0.96
CA GLY A 166 -1.46 9.10 -2.32
C GLY A 166 -2.89 9.49 -2.67
N LEU A 167 -3.86 9.15 -1.84
CA LEU A 167 -5.27 9.47 -2.08
C LEU A 167 -5.53 10.98 -2.09
N ASP A 168 -4.83 11.77 -1.25
CA ASP A 168 -4.92 13.24 -1.27
C ASP A 168 -4.39 13.81 -2.60
N GLU A 169 -3.29 13.26 -3.13
CA GLU A 169 -2.79 13.68 -4.43
C GLU A 169 -3.72 13.25 -5.58
N LEU A 170 -4.26 12.01 -5.54
CA LEU A 170 -5.27 11.55 -6.48
C LEU A 170 -6.48 12.51 -6.50
N LYS A 171 -6.99 12.90 -5.32
CA LYS A 171 -8.08 13.86 -5.18
C LYS A 171 -7.73 15.18 -5.87
N LYS A 172 -6.58 15.73 -5.55
CA LYS A 172 -6.10 17.02 -6.09
C LYS A 172 -5.97 17.03 -7.62
N ILE A 173 -5.51 15.92 -8.24
CA ILE A 173 -5.39 15.85 -9.71
C ILE A 173 -6.73 15.58 -10.38
N SER A 174 -7.64 14.84 -9.72
CA SER A 174 -8.96 14.50 -10.26
C SER A 174 -9.97 15.63 -10.18
N GLU A 175 -9.80 16.58 -9.24
CA GLU A 175 -10.70 17.73 -9.04
C GLU A 175 -10.30 18.98 -9.87
N LYS A 176 -9.18 18.93 -10.60
CA LYS A 176 -8.77 19.99 -11.55
C LYS A 176 -9.61 19.92 -12.82
#